data_705d2c3d6eb599b5d84dce2a65370ff2
#
_entry.id   705d2c3d6eb599b5d84dce2a65370ff2
#
_cell.length_a   1.000
_cell.length_b   1.000
_cell.length_c   1.000
_cell.angle_alpha   90.00
_cell.angle_beta   90.00
_cell.angle_gamma   90.00
#
_symmetry.space_group_name_H-M   'P 1'
#
loop_
_entity.id
_entity.type
_entity.pdbx_description
1 polymer ?
#
loop_
_entity_poly.entity_id
_entity_poly.type
_entity_poly.pdbx_seq_one_letter_code
_entity_poly.pdbx_strand_id
1 'polypeptide(L)'
;MVEIEQSTMWQEGFENRLNGKLPWQNWSLYKMNYEMTQANLIPDFSGLQCIKYLPMLTPLQHQINAATTVIEEMHGKAILADEVGLGKTIEAGLILKEYMIRNLVQKALILAPASLISQWVEELSMKFHIPAAAYNKKYSLDGCDVVVMSMDTAKKSPHSERIYEQNYDIIIIDEAHKLKNHKTQVYQFVQGLKKKFCLLLTATPIQNNIFELFYLISLLKPGHLGSYEAFQAAFSASKHSAQHHEFLQELVHQVMVRNRRDNTNIAWTKRHVQIVPIHFSPEEQALYTQISQLDVSNPITRLTLQKELCSSKEALYETLSKMPAPPEEILAELQQLTINSKAQKTVELIQQINNKVIIFTEYRATQQYLQAFLYENGITSVLFNGKFKKSKRDYMKHLFKEHAQVLIATEAGGEGINLQFCSHVINYDLPWNPMKLEQRIGRVHRLGQNEDVQIYNLAIENTIEQHILSLLYKKIDVFEQVVGELDAILTNRSKE
;
A
#
# COMPACT_ATOMS: atom_id res chain seq x y z
N MET A 1 -40.57 -27.77 -10.95
CA MET A 1 -40.04 -28.62 -12.02
C MET A 1 -39.34 -27.67 -13.00
N VAL A 2 -38.05 -27.83 -13.16
CA VAL A 2 -37.29 -27.09 -14.18
C VAL A 2 -37.45 -27.86 -15.47
N GLU A 3 -38.13 -27.36 -16.47
CA GLU A 3 -38.15 -27.90 -17.81
C GLU A 3 -36.79 -27.75 -18.44
N ILE A 4 -36.08 -28.85 -18.64
CA ILE A 4 -34.81 -28.85 -19.38
C ILE A 4 -35.17 -28.95 -20.86
N GLU A 5 -35.11 -27.82 -21.59
CA GLU A 5 -35.16 -27.83 -23.05
C GLU A 5 -33.94 -28.56 -23.60
N GLN A 6 -34.13 -29.75 -24.10
CA GLN A 6 -33.08 -30.47 -24.81
C GLN A 6 -33.00 -29.96 -26.26
N SER A 7 -31.92 -29.22 -26.56
CA SER A 7 -31.61 -28.89 -27.97
C SER A 7 -31.19 -30.12 -28.75
N THR A 8 -31.96 -30.49 -29.74
CA THR A 8 -31.68 -31.64 -30.64
C THR A 8 -30.73 -31.31 -31.80
N MET A 9 -30.33 -30.06 -31.94
CA MET A 9 -29.44 -29.59 -33.04
C MET A 9 -28.13 -30.38 -33.15
N TRP A 10 -27.56 -30.83 -32.04
CA TRP A 10 -26.33 -31.62 -32.05
C TRP A 10 -26.58 -33.06 -32.58
N GLN A 11 -27.76 -33.62 -32.35
CA GLN A 11 -28.15 -34.97 -32.83
C GLN A 11 -28.25 -35.00 -34.34
N GLU A 12 -28.95 -34.00 -34.94
CA GLU A 12 -29.06 -33.88 -36.40
C GLU A 12 -27.68 -33.68 -37.05
N GLY A 13 -26.82 -32.84 -36.45
CA GLY A 13 -25.44 -32.64 -36.92
C GLY A 13 -24.59 -33.92 -36.85
N PHE A 14 -24.78 -34.71 -35.78
CA PHE A 14 -24.09 -35.98 -35.59
C PHE A 14 -24.57 -37.07 -36.56
N GLU A 15 -25.89 -37.22 -36.75
CA GLU A 15 -26.49 -38.13 -37.71
C GLU A 15 -26.09 -37.81 -39.15
N ASN A 16 -26.05 -36.53 -39.52
CA ASN A 16 -25.59 -36.09 -40.84
C ASN A 16 -24.10 -36.47 -41.10
N ARG A 17 -23.28 -36.42 -40.08
CA ARG A 17 -21.86 -36.86 -40.17
C ARG A 17 -21.73 -38.35 -40.28
N LEU A 18 -22.48 -39.11 -39.47
CA LEU A 18 -22.52 -40.58 -39.56
C LEU A 18 -22.97 -41.06 -40.95
N ASN A 19 -23.90 -40.35 -41.56
CA ASN A 19 -24.42 -40.66 -42.89
C ASN A 19 -23.54 -40.10 -44.03
N GLY A 20 -22.32 -39.63 -43.74
CA GLY A 20 -21.36 -39.10 -44.72
C GLY A 20 -21.76 -37.78 -45.38
N LYS A 21 -22.77 -37.08 -44.88
CA LYS A 21 -23.24 -35.78 -45.43
C LYS A 21 -22.41 -34.58 -45.01
N LEU A 22 -21.58 -34.72 -43.94
CA LEU A 22 -20.69 -33.68 -43.46
C LEU A 22 -19.30 -34.27 -43.21
N PRO A 23 -18.22 -33.48 -43.46
CA PRO A 23 -16.84 -33.92 -43.23
C PRO A 23 -16.56 -34.13 -41.72
N TRP A 24 -15.83 -35.18 -41.40
CA TRP A 24 -15.25 -35.39 -40.08
C TRP A 24 -14.11 -34.43 -39.88
N GLN A 25 -14.05 -33.85 -38.69
CA GLN A 25 -12.91 -33.02 -38.33
C GLN A 25 -11.69 -33.88 -37.96
N ASN A 26 -10.50 -33.33 -38.15
CA ASN A 26 -9.27 -33.97 -37.74
C ASN A 26 -9.27 -34.17 -36.21
N TRP A 27 -9.03 -35.41 -35.77
CA TRP A 27 -8.97 -35.78 -34.35
C TRP A 27 -8.01 -34.92 -33.53
N SER A 28 -6.85 -34.54 -34.10
CA SER A 28 -5.85 -33.65 -33.45
C SER A 28 -6.41 -32.28 -33.20
N LEU A 29 -7.17 -31.70 -34.12
CA LEU A 29 -7.84 -30.39 -33.95
C LEU A 29 -8.95 -30.47 -32.92
N TYR A 30 -9.73 -31.57 -32.89
CA TYR A 30 -10.74 -31.77 -31.85
C TYR A 30 -10.10 -31.88 -30.47
N LYS A 31 -9.04 -32.67 -30.31
CA LYS A 31 -8.31 -32.84 -29.07
C LYS A 31 -7.73 -31.51 -28.57
N MET A 32 -7.10 -30.73 -29.46
CA MET A 32 -6.56 -29.44 -29.14
C MET A 32 -7.65 -28.45 -28.71
N ASN A 33 -8.79 -28.44 -29.42
CA ASN A 33 -9.93 -27.59 -29.08
C ASN A 33 -10.56 -28.01 -27.73
N TYR A 34 -10.68 -29.33 -27.48
CA TYR A 34 -11.13 -29.84 -26.19
C TYR A 34 -10.20 -29.48 -25.05
N GLU A 35 -8.89 -29.64 -25.23
CA GLU A 35 -7.87 -29.25 -24.23
C GLU A 35 -7.89 -27.76 -23.99
N MET A 36 -8.03 -26.93 -25.02
CA MET A 36 -8.18 -25.46 -24.88
C MET A 36 -9.48 -25.11 -24.16
N THR A 37 -10.59 -25.78 -24.48
CA THR A 37 -11.87 -25.54 -23.80
C THR A 37 -11.78 -25.96 -22.34
N GLN A 38 -11.22 -27.12 -22.04
CA GLN A 38 -11.02 -27.60 -20.66
C GLN A 38 -10.09 -26.64 -19.87
N ALA A 39 -9.03 -26.14 -20.49
CA ALA A 39 -8.13 -25.17 -19.85
C ALA A 39 -8.80 -23.81 -19.57
N ASN A 40 -9.84 -23.47 -20.33
CA ASN A 40 -10.61 -22.24 -20.16
C ASN A 40 -11.88 -22.41 -19.33
N LEU A 41 -12.30 -23.65 -19.04
CA LEU A 41 -13.41 -23.92 -18.13
C LEU A 41 -12.98 -23.58 -16.70
N ILE A 42 -13.41 -22.43 -16.22
CA ILE A 42 -13.38 -22.13 -14.79
C ILE A 42 -14.60 -22.84 -14.20
N PRO A 43 -14.42 -23.75 -13.22
CA PRO A 43 -15.55 -24.41 -12.58
C PRO A 43 -16.53 -23.37 -12.03
N ASP A 44 -17.82 -23.64 -12.18
CA ASP A 44 -18.86 -22.77 -11.63
C ASP A 44 -18.70 -22.64 -10.11
N PHE A 45 -18.59 -21.40 -9.60
CA PHE A 45 -18.35 -21.13 -8.20
C PHE A 45 -19.67 -20.89 -7.47
N SER A 46 -20.12 -21.84 -6.69
CA SER A 46 -21.27 -21.67 -5.78
C SER A 46 -20.79 -21.31 -4.37
N GLY A 47 -20.25 -20.10 -4.21
CA GLY A 47 -19.71 -19.61 -2.95
C GLY A 47 -18.37 -20.21 -2.53
N LEU A 48 -17.78 -19.66 -1.47
CA LEU A 48 -16.46 -20.08 -0.97
C LEU A 48 -16.52 -21.40 -0.20
N GLN A 49 -15.88 -22.42 -0.71
CA GLN A 49 -15.75 -23.72 -0.04
C GLN A 49 -14.67 -23.71 1.04
N CYS A 50 -13.65 -22.86 0.90
CA CYS A 50 -12.50 -22.83 1.80
C CYS A 50 -12.88 -22.51 3.25
N ILE A 51 -13.95 -21.78 3.50
CA ILE A 51 -14.40 -21.38 4.85
C ILE A 51 -14.63 -22.63 5.74
N LYS A 52 -15.15 -23.71 5.18
CA LYS A 52 -15.39 -24.98 5.89
C LYS A 52 -14.10 -25.62 6.42
N TYR A 53 -12.97 -25.29 5.83
CA TYR A 53 -11.65 -25.85 6.15
C TYR A 53 -10.76 -24.89 6.94
N LEU A 54 -11.32 -23.78 7.46
CA LEU A 54 -10.60 -22.73 8.20
C LEU A 54 -11.21 -22.52 9.60
N PRO A 55 -11.17 -23.52 10.51
CA PRO A 55 -11.84 -23.44 11.81
C PRO A 55 -11.27 -22.35 12.73
N MET A 56 -10.02 -21.94 12.50
CA MET A 56 -9.33 -20.91 13.29
C MET A 56 -9.54 -19.48 12.76
N LEU A 57 -10.26 -19.34 11.64
CA LEU A 57 -10.50 -18.06 10.98
C LEU A 57 -12.00 -17.83 10.83
N THR A 58 -12.50 -16.73 11.38
CA THR A 58 -13.85 -16.22 11.12
C THR A 58 -13.71 -15.00 10.20
N PRO A 59 -13.81 -15.17 8.86
CA PRO A 59 -13.72 -14.05 7.95
C PRO A 59 -14.90 -13.09 8.15
N LEU A 60 -14.64 -11.82 7.97
CA LEU A 60 -15.67 -10.78 7.99
C LEU A 60 -16.46 -10.80 6.67
N GLN A 61 -17.70 -10.33 6.72
CA GLN A 61 -18.58 -10.39 5.54
C GLN A 61 -18.00 -9.68 4.31
N HIS A 62 -17.38 -8.50 4.48
CA HIS A 62 -16.73 -7.80 3.38
C HIS A 62 -15.56 -8.58 2.77
N GLN A 63 -14.81 -9.34 3.57
CA GLN A 63 -13.71 -10.18 3.10
C GLN A 63 -14.23 -11.37 2.28
N ILE A 64 -15.35 -11.95 2.71
CA ILE A 64 -16.03 -13.03 1.96
C ILE A 64 -16.54 -12.47 0.63
N ASN A 65 -17.22 -11.33 0.66
CA ASN A 65 -17.75 -10.69 -0.54
C ASN A 65 -16.62 -10.32 -1.52
N ALA A 66 -15.54 -9.70 -1.02
CA ALA A 66 -14.37 -9.37 -1.84
C ALA A 66 -13.78 -10.61 -2.52
N ALA A 67 -13.55 -11.69 -1.76
CA ALA A 67 -13.03 -12.92 -2.31
C ALA A 67 -13.98 -13.56 -3.33
N THR A 68 -15.28 -13.56 -3.08
CA THR A 68 -16.30 -14.07 -4.01
C THR A 68 -16.30 -13.27 -5.31
N THR A 69 -16.37 -11.93 -5.25
CA THR A 69 -16.33 -11.06 -6.44
C THR A 69 -15.07 -11.30 -7.28
N VAL A 70 -13.90 -11.40 -6.63
CA VAL A 70 -12.64 -11.66 -7.35
C VAL A 70 -12.66 -13.01 -8.06
N ILE A 71 -13.25 -14.02 -7.45
CA ILE A 71 -13.30 -15.36 -8.02
C ILE A 71 -14.34 -15.45 -9.14
N GLU A 72 -15.56 -15.01 -8.88
CA GLU A 72 -16.71 -15.20 -9.77
C GLU A 72 -16.73 -14.17 -10.92
N GLU A 73 -16.45 -12.89 -10.63
CA GLU A 73 -16.60 -11.81 -11.61
C GLU A 73 -15.27 -11.40 -12.25
N MET A 74 -14.19 -11.36 -11.46
CA MET A 74 -12.89 -10.89 -11.94
C MET A 74 -11.93 -12.02 -12.34
N HIS A 75 -12.36 -13.28 -12.19
CA HIS A 75 -11.62 -14.47 -12.59
C HIS A 75 -10.17 -14.51 -12.06
N GLY A 76 -9.98 -14.09 -10.82
CA GLY A 76 -8.69 -14.11 -10.13
C GLY A 76 -7.66 -13.09 -10.60
N LYS A 77 -8.08 -12.07 -11.32
CA LYS A 77 -7.22 -10.93 -11.75
C LYS A 77 -7.78 -9.63 -11.22
N ALA A 78 -7.32 -9.24 -10.03
CA ALA A 78 -7.91 -8.11 -9.32
C ALA A 78 -6.90 -7.26 -8.57
N ILE A 79 -7.27 -6.00 -8.35
CA ILE A 79 -6.67 -5.12 -7.35
C ILE A 79 -7.55 -5.19 -6.10
N LEU A 80 -6.98 -5.64 -4.97
CA LEU A 80 -7.60 -5.52 -3.65
C LEU A 80 -7.18 -4.18 -3.06
N ALA A 81 -8.11 -3.21 -3.09
CA ALA A 81 -7.87 -1.81 -2.76
C ALA A 81 -8.54 -1.36 -1.46
N ASP A 82 -8.90 -2.30 -0.60
CA ASP A 82 -9.53 -2.05 0.70
C ASP A 82 -8.71 -1.08 1.55
N GLU A 83 -9.37 -0.31 2.37
CA GLU A 83 -8.72 0.59 3.31
C GLU A 83 -7.74 -0.13 4.23
N VAL A 84 -6.76 0.62 4.74
CA VAL A 84 -5.74 0.05 5.64
C VAL A 84 -6.43 -0.51 6.89
N GLY A 85 -6.14 -1.77 7.22
CA GLY A 85 -6.69 -2.43 8.41
C GLY A 85 -7.92 -3.30 8.18
N LEU A 86 -8.53 -3.32 6.98
CA LEU A 86 -9.68 -4.18 6.65
C LEU A 86 -9.30 -5.65 6.37
N GLY A 87 -8.02 -5.95 6.19
CA GLY A 87 -7.54 -7.32 6.11
C GLY A 87 -7.33 -7.85 4.70
N LYS A 88 -6.80 -7.06 3.77
CA LYS A 88 -6.42 -7.49 2.40
C LYS A 88 -5.64 -8.81 2.35
N THR A 89 -4.77 -9.07 3.33
CA THR A 89 -4.05 -10.35 3.46
C THR A 89 -5.00 -11.52 3.66
N ILE A 90 -6.09 -11.30 4.43
CA ILE A 90 -7.13 -12.33 4.65
C ILE A 90 -7.89 -12.58 3.35
N GLU A 91 -8.29 -11.55 2.63
CA GLU A 91 -8.96 -11.68 1.33
C GLU A 91 -8.12 -12.46 0.33
N ALA A 92 -6.84 -12.07 0.18
CA ALA A 92 -5.91 -12.78 -0.69
C ALA A 92 -5.68 -14.24 -0.26
N GLY A 93 -5.63 -14.49 1.06
CA GLY A 93 -5.53 -15.83 1.64
C GLY A 93 -6.76 -16.69 1.36
N LEU A 94 -7.98 -16.11 1.44
CA LEU A 94 -9.23 -16.80 1.09
C LEU A 94 -9.25 -17.20 -0.39
N ILE A 95 -8.89 -16.27 -1.28
CA ILE A 95 -8.83 -16.52 -2.73
C ILE A 95 -7.79 -17.61 -3.04
N LEU A 96 -6.59 -17.52 -2.47
CA LEU A 96 -5.54 -18.50 -2.65
C LEU A 96 -6.00 -19.89 -2.15
N LYS A 97 -6.57 -19.97 -0.95
CA LYS A 97 -7.05 -21.23 -0.36
C LYS A 97 -8.17 -21.83 -1.19
N GLU A 98 -9.11 -21.03 -1.68
CA GLU A 98 -10.21 -21.47 -2.54
C GLU A 98 -9.68 -22.11 -3.83
N TYR A 99 -8.74 -21.42 -4.51
CA TYR A 99 -8.14 -21.94 -5.73
C TYR A 99 -7.31 -23.21 -5.50
N MET A 100 -6.64 -23.33 -4.36
CA MET A 100 -5.92 -24.55 -3.99
C MET A 100 -6.87 -25.73 -3.75
N ILE A 101 -7.98 -25.52 -3.02
CA ILE A 101 -8.99 -26.57 -2.76
C ILE A 101 -9.62 -27.03 -4.06
N ARG A 102 -9.87 -26.13 -4.99
CA ARG A 102 -10.42 -26.44 -6.31
C ARG A 102 -9.38 -26.95 -7.31
N ASN A 103 -8.16 -27.15 -6.86
CA ASN A 103 -7.03 -27.64 -7.66
C ASN A 103 -6.69 -26.75 -8.89
N LEU A 104 -7.03 -25.46 -8.82
CA LEU A 104 -6.74 -24.46 -9.85
C LEU A 104 -5.36 -23.83 -9.69
N VAL A 105 -4.81 -23.86 -8.47
CA VAL A 105 -3.50 -23.35 -8.08
C VAL A 105 -2.73 -24.42 -7.31
N GLN A 106 -1.56 -24.75 -7.80
CA GLN A 106 -0.57 -25.59 -7.11
C GLN A 106 0.61 -24.75 -6.65
N LYS A 107 1.13 -23.88 -7.51
CA LYS A 107 2.27 -23.03 -7.20
C LYS A 107 1.87 -21.55 -7.07
N ALA A 108 2.28 -20.91 -5.97
CA ALA A 108 2.01 -19.51 -5.69
C ALA A 108 3.29 -18.73 -5.36
N LEU A 109 3.42 -17.55 -5.94
CA LEU A 109 4.48 -16.59 -5.60
C LEU A 109 3.85 -15.37 -4.94
N ILE A 110 4.32 -15.05 -3.73
CA ILE A 110 3.91 -13.86 -2.98
C ILE A 110 5.08 -12.90 -2.90
N LEU A 111 4.92 -11.74 -3.50
CA LEU A 111 5.89 -10.65 -3.49
C LEU A 111 5.45 -9.60 -2.50
N ALA A 112 6.18 -9.46 -1.39
CA ALA A 112 5.83 -8.55 -0.30
C ALA A 112 7.01 -7.65 0.10
N PRO A 113 6.79 -6.55 0.84
CA PRO A 113 7.87 -5.84 1.51
C PRO A 113 8.67 -6.77 2.44
N ALA A 114 9.98 -6.56 2.53
CA ALA A 114 10.85 -7.41 3.34
C ALA A 114 10.41 -7.50 4.82
N SER A 115 9.81 -6.43 5.35
CA SER A 115 9.27 -6.36 6.70
C SER A 115 8.04 -7.24 6.93
N LEU A 116 7.31 -7.61 5.87
CA LEU A 116 6.04 -8.36 5.95
C LEU A 116 6.20 -9.86 5.60
N ILE A 117 7.34 -10.30 5.10
CA ILE A 117 7.55 -11.70 4.68
C ILE A 117 7.21 -12.69 5.81
N SER A 118 7.73 -12.44 7.01
CA SER A 118 7.48 -13.34 8.16
C SER A 118 5.99 -13.36 8.54
N GLN A 119 5.32 -12.22 8.46
CA GLN A 119 3.89 -12.10 8.74
C GLN A 119 3.07 -12.89 7.71
N TRP A 120 3.39 -12.77 6.42
CA TRP A 120 2.72 -13.53 5.37
C TRP A 120 2.84 -15.05 5.59
N VAL A 121 4.06 -15.53 5.87
CA VAL A 121 4.30 -16.96 6.14
C VAL A 121 3.52 -17.42 7.36
N GLU A 122 3.53 -16.65 8.44
CA GLU A 122 2.81 -16.95 9.67
C GLU A 122 1.29 -16.97 9.45
N GLU A 123 0.72 -15.96 8.79
CA GLU A 123 -0.72 -15.89 8.52
C GLU A 123 -1.20 -17.03 7.60
N LEU A 124 -0.45 -17.33 6.53
CA LEU A 124 -0.79 -18.43 5.63
C LEU A 124 -0.76 -19.77 6.36
N SER A 125 0.25 -20.02 7.19
CA SER A 125 0.37 -21.27 7.95
C SER A 125 -0.69 -21.39 9.04
N MET A 126 -0.85 -20.36 9.88
CA MET A 126 -1.70 -20.42 11.08
C MET A 126 -3.18 -20.28 10.76
N LYS A 127 -3.54 -19.37 9.83
CA LYS A 127 -4.96 -19.08 9.55
C LYS A 127 -5.51 -19.88 8.38
N PHE A 128 -4.70 -20.15 7.36
CA PHE A 128 -5.16 -20.79 6.13
C PHE A 128 -4.70 -22.25 5.99
N HIS A 129 -3.84 -22.73 6.88
CA HIS A 129 -3.23 -24.06 6.77
C HIS A 129 -2.57 -24.28 5.39
N ILE A 130 -1.89 -23.24 4.90
CA ILE A 130 -1.11 -23.26 3.68
C ILE A 130 0.37 -23.27 4.06
N PRO A 131 1.11 -24.35 3.76
CA PRO A 131 2.55 -24.38 4.00
C PRO A 131 3.24 -23.41 3.04
N ALA A 132 3.73 -22.29 3.59
CA ALA A 132 4.42 -21.27 2.85
C ALA A 132 5.86 -21.11 3.37
N ALA A 133 6.81 -20.93 2.47
CA ALA A 133 8.20 -20.73 2.81
C ALA A 133 8.68 -19.31 2.50
N ALA A 134 9.36 -18.69 3.47
CA ALA A 134 10.13 -17.48 3.19
C ALA A 134 11.35 -17.85 2.34
N TYR A 135 11.50 -17.18 1.18
CA TYR A 135 12.66 -17.41 0.33
C TYR A 135 13.96 -17.14 1.06
N ASN A 136 14.83 -18.14 1.06
CA ASN A 136 16.19 -18.04 1.57
C ASN A 136 17.14 -18.55 0.48
N LYS A 137 18.27 -17.85 0.28
CA LYS A 137 19.30 -18.23 -0.71
C LYS A 137 19.82 -19.66 -0.55
N LYS A 138 19.63 -20.26 0.63
CA LYS A 138 20.05 -21.62 0.95
C LYS A 138 19.11 -22.73 0.47
N TYR A 139 17.85 -22.38 0.15
CA TYR A 139 16.84 -23.37 -0.27
C TYR A 139 16.50 -23.17 -1.75
N SER A 140 16.34 -24.30 -2.46
CA SER A 140 15.84 -24.29 -3.83
C SER A 140 14.38 -23.84 -3.87
N LEU A 141 13.99 -23.09 -4.93
CA LEU A 141 12.59 -22.76 -5.20
C LEU A 141 11.76 -24.02 -5.55
N ASP A 142 12.42 -25.08 -5.99
CA ASP A 142 11.77 -26.31 -6.48
C ASP A 142 11.12 -27.14 -5.37
N GLY A 143 11.47 -26.91 -4.13
CA GLY A 143 10.94 -27.65 -2.97
C GLY A 143 9.73 -27.03 -2.27
N CYS A 144 9.20 -25.90 -2.77
CA CYS A 144 8.12 -25.17 -2.10
C CYS A 144 7.05 -24.74 -3.11
N ASP A 145 5.80 -25.14 -2.86
CA ASP A 145 4.67 -24.76 -3.70
C ASP A 145 4.28 -23.29 -3.49
N VAL A 146 4.39 -22.78 -2.26
CA VAL A 146 4.06 -21.40 -1.92
C VAL A 146 5.30 -20.69 -1.38
N VAL A 147 5.79 -19.73 -2.14
CA VAL A 147 7.00 -18.96 -1.82
C VAL A 147 6.66 -17.51 -1.54
N VAL A 148 7.17 -16.98 -0.42
CA VAL A 148 7.07 -15.58 -0.04
C VAL A 148 8.44 -14.94 -0.10
N MET A 149 8.59 -13.86 -0.88
CA MET A 149 9.87 -13.16 -1.00
C MET A 149 9.71 -11.65 -1.22
N SER A 150 10.81 -10.89 -1.06
CA SER A 150 10.75 -9.46 -1.32
C SER A 150 10.88 -9.16 -2.81
N MET A 151 10.13 -8.15 -3.28
CA MET A 151 10.25 -7.64 -4.66
C MET A 151 11.69 -7.22 -5.00
N ASP A 152 12.42 -6.65 -4.02
CA ASP A 152 13.80 -6.22 -4.21
C ASP A 152 14.78 -7.37 -4.40
N THR A 153 14.47 -8.54 -3.87
CA THR A 153 15.24 -9.76 -4.11
C THR A 153 14.82 -10.42 -5.41
N ALA A 154 13.51 -10.53 -5.64
CA ALA A 154 12.94 -11.24 -6.78
C ALA A 154 13.39 -10.68 -8.13
N LYS A 155 13.47 -9.36 -8.28
CA LYS A 155 13.87 -8.68 -9.53
C LYS A 155 15.36 -8.81 -9.89
N LYS A 156 16.20 -9.32 -9.00
CA LYS A 156 17.67 -9.40 -9.22
C LYS A 156 18.09 -10.76 -9.76
N SER A 157 19.02 -10.80 -10.72
CA SER A 157 19.71 -12.03 -11.11
C SER A 157 20.53 -12.58 -9.93
N PRO A 158 20.63 -13.90 -9.74
CA PRO A 158 20.01 -14.97 -10.54
C PRO A 158 18.58 -15.36 -10.11
N HIS A 159 17.98 -14.61 -9.18
CA HIS A 159 16.65 -14.98 -8.61
C HIS A 159 15.53 -14.83 -9.64
N SER A 160 15.53 -13.72 -10.42
CA SER A 160 14.53 -13.47 -11.45
C SER A 160 14.48 -14.57 -12.51
N GLU A 161 15.62 -15.06 -12.96
CA GLU A 161 15.72 -16.14 -13.94
C GLU A 161 15.08 -17.42 -13.44
N ARG A 162 15.44 -17.83 -12.21
CA ARG A 162 14.86 -19.02 -11.56
C ARG A 162 13.35 -18.89 -11.34
N ILE A 163 12.86 -17.69 -11.03
CA ILE A 163 11.42 -17.44 -10.85
C ILE A 163 10.68 -17.59 -12.17
N TYR A 164 11.24 -17.09 -13.29
CA TYR A 164 10.63 -17.26 -14.61
C TYR A 164 10.49 -18.73 -15.04
N GLU A 165 11.38 -19.62 -14.56
CA GLU A 165 11.36 -21.06 -14.84
C GLU A 165 10.28 -21.81 -14.07
N GLN A 166 9.80 -21.29 -12.91
CA GLN A 166 8.92 -22.02 -11.98
C GLN A 166 7.45 -22.13 -12.43
N ASN A 167 6.98 -21.36 -13.39
CA ASN A 167 5.58 -21.38 -13.88
C ASN A 167 4.55 -21.31 -12.73
N TYR A 168 4.54 -20.21 -11.98
CA TYR A 168 3.57 -20.00 -10.92
C TYR A 168 2.14 -19.80 -11.48
N ASP A 169 1.14 -20.47 -10.87
CA ASP A 169 -0.27 -20.33 -11.26
C ASP A 169 -0.83 -18.97 -10.80
N ILE A 170 -0.50 -18.57 -9.58
CA ILE A 170 -0.93 -17.28 -9.01
C ILE A 170 0.26 -16.46 -8.52
N ILE A 171 0.17 -15.16 -8.78
CA ILE A 171 1.11 -14.18 -8.24
C ILE A 171 0.34 -13.18 -7.40
N ILE A 172 0.73 -13.04 -6.14
CA ILE A 172 0.18 -12.07 -5.20
C ILE A 172 1.23 -11.02 -4.91
N ILE A 173 0.90 -9.74 -5.11
CA ILE A 173 1.83 -8.63 -4.91
C ILE A 173 1.28 -7.70 -3.86
N ASP A 174 1.94 -7.68 -2.71
CA ASP A 174 1.61 -6.76 -1.63
C ASP A 174 2.31 -5.41 -1.80
N GLU A 175 1.66 -4.33 -1.39
CA GLU A 175 2.08 -2.94 -1.63
C GLU A 175 2.32 -2.67 -3.13
N ALA A 176 1.37 -3.08 -3.96
CA ALA A 176 1.45 -3.03 -5.42
C ALA A 176 1.62 -1.61 -5.99
N HIS A 177 1.35 -0.55 -5.22
CA HIS A 177 1.65 0.83 -5.59
C HIS A 177 3.14 1.06 -5.95
N LYS A 178 4.04 0.16 -5.58
CA LYS A 178 5.46 0.19 -6.02
C LYS A 178 5.65 -0.10 -7.50
N LEU A 179 4.61 -0.63 -8.17
CA LEU A 179 4.59 -0.96 -9.61
C LEU A 179 4.03 0.17 -10.49
N LYS A 180 3.89 1.37 -9.97
CA LYS A 180 3.28 2.52 -10.63
C LYS A 180 4.06 3.13 -11.80
N ASN A 181 5.29 2.68 -12.04
CA ASN A 181 6.15 3.19 -13.10
C ASN A 181 6.71 2.04 -13.95
N HIS A 182 6.27 1.99 -15.21
CA HIS A 182 6.66 0.95 -16.18
C HIS A 182 8.17 0.89 -16.49
N LYS A 183 8.91 1.99 -16.26
CA LYS A 183 10.37 2.06 -16.49
C LYS A 183 11.19 1.40 -15.40
N THR A 184 10.58 1.04 -14.26
CA THR A 184 11.30 0.42 -13.16
C THR A 184 11.58 -1.05 -13.40
N GLN A 185 12.75 -1.53 -12.93
CA GLN A 185 13.11 -2.95 -13.00
C GLN A 185 12.07 -3.86 -12.35
N VAL A 186 11.41 -3.40 -11.27
CA VAL A 186 10.40 -4.20 -10.57
C VAL A 186 9.14 -4.37 -11.42
N TYR A 187 8.72 -3.33 -12.13
CA TYR A 187 7.58 -3.41 -13.05
C TYR A 187 7.87 -4.36 -14.20
N GLN A 188 9.01 -4.20 -14.87
CA GLN A 188 9.44 -5.04 -15.98
C GLN A 188 9.56 -6.51 -15.57
N PHE A 189 10.10 -6.76 -14.38
CA PHE A 189 10.16 -8.11 -13.81
C PHE A 189 8.75 -8.71 -13.67
N VAL A 190 7.81 -8.00 -13.04
CA VAL A 190 6.43 -8.49 -12.83
C VAL A 190 5.68 -8.66 -14.16
N GLN A 191 5.90 -7.76 -15.12
CA GLN A 191 5.30 -7.84 -16.44
C GLN A 191 5.73 -9.10 -17.20
N GLY A 192 7.00 -9.50 -17.08
CA GLY A 192 7.54 -10.70 -17.70
C GLY A 192 7.10 -12.03 -17.06
N LEU A 193 6.50 -12.00 -15.87
CA LEU A 193 6.02 -13.21 -15.20
C LEU A 193 4.80 -13.81 -15.91
N LYS A 194 4.88 -15.09 -16.24
CA LYS A 194 3.71 -15.87 -16.66
C LYS A 194 2.83 -16.12 -15.44
N LYS A 195 1.53 -15.88 -15.56
CA LYS A 195 0.58 -16.00 -14.46
C LYS A 195 -0.82 -16.27 -14.97
N LYS A 196 -1.49 -17.28 -14.40
CA LYS A 196 -2.90 -17.55 -14.65
C LYS A 196 -3.77 -16.58 -13.85
N PHE A 197 -3.45 -16.42 -12.58
CA PHE A 197 -4.11 -15.52 -11.65
C PHE A 197 -3.13 -14.47 -11.13
N CYS A 198 -3.64 -13.27 -10.81
CA CYS A 198 -2.82 -12.19 -10.29
C CYS A 198 -3.61 -11.29 -9.34
N LEU A 199 -3.14 -11.15 -8.11
CA LEU A 199 -3.73 -10.26 -7.12
C LEU A 199 -2.74 -9.14 -6.79
N LEU A 200 -3.18 -7.90 -6.93
CA LEU A 200 -2.44 -6.72 -6.54
C LEU A 200 -3.07 -6.13 -5.27
N LEU A 201 -2.35 -6.15 -4.16
CA LEU A 201 -2.83 -5.63 -2.88
C LEU A 201 -2.26 -4.24 -2.65
N THR A 202 -3.12 -3.25 -2.50
CA THR A 202 -2.71 -1.90 -2.14
C THR A 202 -3.90 -1.12 -1.60
N ALA A 203 -3.73 -0.39 -0.52
CA ALA A 203 -4.74 0.57 -0.09
C ALA A 203 -4.75 1.85 -0.95
N THR A 204 -3.74 2.00 -1.80
CA THR A 204 -3.44 3.26 -2.48
C THR A 204 -3.05 3.03 -3.95
N PRO A 205 -4.02 2.64 -4.80
CA PRO A 205 -3.75 2.35 -6.20
C PRO A 205 -3.30 3.58 -7.01
N ILE A 206 -3.63 4.79 -6.52
CA ILE A 206 -3.17 6.07 -7.07
C ILE A 206 -2.48 6.85 -5.95
N GLN A 207 -1.31 7.43 -6.23
CA GLN A 207 -0.56 8.23 -5.28
C GLN A 207 -0.27 9.66 -5.77
N ASN A 208 0.10 9.81 -7.03
CA ASN A 208 0.48 11.10 -7.60
C ASN A 208 -0.34 11.49 -8.82
N ASN A 209 -0.68 10.54 -9.66
CA ASN A 209 -1.45 10.79 -10.89
C ASN A 209 -2.19 9.53 -11.35
N ILE A 210 -3.17 9.74 -12.19
CA ILE A 210 -4.05 8.68 -12.71
C ILE A 210 -3.32 7.65 -13.58
N PHE A 211 -2.18 8.00 -14.18
CA PHE A 211 -1.40 7.08 -15.01
C PHE A 211 -0.77 5.93 -14.20
N GLU A 212 -0.61 6.11 -12.89
CA GLU A 212 -0.17 5.03 -12.00
C GLU A 212 -1.17 3.86 -12.02
N LEU A 213 -2.46 4.17 -12.04
CA LEU A 213 -3.54 3.18 -12.15
C LEU A 213 -3.52 2.46 -13.50
N PHE A 214 -3.27 3.19 -14.59
CA PHE A 214 -3.13 2.60 -15.91
C PHE A 214 -2.08 1.49 -15.93
N TYR A 215 -0.92 1.73 -15.34
CA TYR A 215 0.16 0.73 -15.29
C TYR A 215 -0.21 -0.48 -14.42
N LEU A 216 -0.89 -0.28 -13.28
CA LEU A 216 -1.34 -1.38 -12.42
C LEU A 216 -2.37 -2.26 -13.14
N ILE A 217 -3.37 -1.66 -13.78
CA ILE A 217 -4.40 -2.40 -14.51
C ILE A 217 -3.80 -3.11 -15.73
N SER A 218 -2.85 -2.50 -16.42
CA SER A 218 -2.15 -3.14 -17.56
C SER A 218 -1.36 -4.39 -17.17
N LEU A 219 -0.91 -4.52 -15.92
CA LEU A 219 -0.30 -5.75 -15.40
C LEU A 219 -1.30 -6.89 -15.20
N LEU A 220 -2.56 -6.57 -14.90
CA LEU A 220 -3.65 -7.54 -14.70
C LEU A 220 -4.31 -7.95 -16.01
N LYS A 221 -4.78 -6.94 -16.75
CA LYS A 221 -5.51 -7.09 -18.02
C LYS A 221 -4.94 -6.12 -19.06
N PRO A 222 -3.91 -6.54 -19.82
CA PRO A 222 -3.37 -5.71 -20.90
C PRO A 222 -4.46 -5.27 -21.87
N GLY A 223 -4.53 -3.98 -22.19
CA GLY A 223 -5.52 -3.42 -23.11
C GLY A 223 -6.88 -3.08 -22.51
N HIS A 224 -7.13 -3.38 -21.24
CA HIS A 224 -8.42 -3.07 -20.57
C HIS A 224 -8.77 -1.57 -20.57
N LEU A 225 -7.78 -0.71 -20.42
CA LEU A 225 -7.92 0.75 -20.49
C LEU A 225 -7.56 1.34 -21.87
N GLY A 226 -7.46 0.50 -22.91
CA GLY A 226 -7.02 0.93 -24.24
C GLY A 226 -5.51 1.10 -24.35
N SER A 227 -5.05 1.85 -25.38
CA SER A 227 -3.64 2.18 -25.54
C SER A 227 -3.24 3.31 -24.57
N TYR A 228 -1.95 3.39 -24.24
CA TYR A 228 -1.43 4.47 -23.38
C TYR A 228 -1.66 5.85 -23.99
N GLU A 229 -1.48 5.98 -25.31
CA GLU A 229 -1.68 7.23 -26.04
C GLU A 229 -3.13 7.69 -25.99
N ALA A 230 -4.09 6.78 -26.18
CA ALA A 230 -5.52 7.07 -26.07
C ALA A 230 -5.89 7.47 -24.63
N PHE A 231 -5.40 6.75 -23.65
CA PHE A 231 -5.60 7.07 -22.24
C PHE A 231 -4.98 8.43 -21.88
N GLN A 232 -3.75 8.69 -22.35
CA GLN A 232 -3.09 9.97 -22.15
C GLN A 232 -3.87 11.12 -22.79
N ALA A 233 -4.34 10.96 -24.01
CA ALA A 233 -5.14 11.99 -24.70
C ALA A 233 -6.42 12.30 -23.95
N ALA A 234 -7.11 11.27 -23.39
CA ALA A 234 -8.33 11.43 -22.63
C ALA A 234 -8.13 12.14 -21.27
N PHE A 235 -6.99 11.90 -20.60
CA PHE A 235 -6.76 12.33 -19.22
C PHE A 235 -5.63 13.35 -19.00
N SER A 236 -4.92 13.81 -20.06
CA SER A 236 -3.90 14.87 -19.94
C SER A 236 -4.46 16.29 -20.08
N ALA A 237 -5.61 16.48 -20.71
CA ALA A 237 -6.20 17.81 -20.88
C ALA A 237 -6.86 18.27 -19.57
N SER A 238 -6.61 19.51 -19.18
CA SER A 238 -7.13 20.15 -17.98
C SER A 238 -8.67 20.38 -17.96
N LYS A 239 -9.40 19.85 -18.94
CA LYS A 239 -10.87 19.87 -19.05
C LYS A 239 -11.39 18.44 -19.04
N HIS A 240 -11.33 17.80 -17.88
CA HIS A 240 -12.00 16.51 -17.71
C HIS A 240 -13.51 16.74 -17.62
N SER A 241 -14.27 16.18 -18.57
CA SER A 241 -15.72 16.11 -18.41
C SER A 241 -16.03 15.05 -17.34
N ALA A 242 -17.06 15.27 -16.53
CA ALA A 242 -17.55 14.31 -15.55
C ALA A 242 -17.77 12.91 -16.16
N GLN A 243 -18.20 12.85 -17.41
CA GLN A 243 -18.42 11.61 -18.18
C GLN A 243 -17.16 10.75 -18.34
N HIS A 244 -15.97 11.36 -18.51
CA HIS A 244 -14.72 10.57 -18.61
C HIS A 244 -14.34 9.94 -17.26
N HIS A 245 -14.65 10.60 -16.15
CA HIS A 245 -14.39 10.05 -14.83
C HIS A 245 -15.35 8.89 -14.49
N GLU A 246 -16.63 9.01 -14.81
CA GLU A 246 -17.62 7.95 -14.62
C GLU A 246 -17.25 6.69 -15.43
N PHE A 247 -16.93 6.86 -16.71
CA PHE A 247 -16.51 5.75 -17.56
C PHE A 247 -15.23 5.06 -17.03
N LEU A 248 -14.26 5.85 -16.54
CA LEU A 248 -13.07 5.28 -15.94
C LEU A 248 -13.39 4.51 -14.64
N GLN A 249 -14.28 5.06 -13.80
CA GLN A 249 -14.71 4.36 -12.58
C GLN A 249 -15.34 2.99 -12.91
N GLU A 250 -16.19 2.91 -13.92
CA GLU A 250 -16.80 1.65 -14.37
C GLU A 250 -15.72 0.63 -14.78
N LEU A 251 -14.73 1.04 -15.58
CA LEU A 251 -13.63 0.17 -15.99
C LEU A 251 -12.76 -0.27 -14.80
N VAL A 252 -12.54 0.60 -13.85
CA VAL A 252 -11.78 0.31 -12.63
C VAL A 252 -12.54 -0.69 -11.75
N HIS A 253 -13.84 -0.52 -11.58
CA HIS A 253 -14.68 -1.44 -10.78
C HIS A 253 -14.68 -2.88 -11.33
N GLN A 254 -14.47 -3.07 -12.64
CA GLN A 254 -14.37 -4.40 -13.24
C GLN A 254 -13.10 -5.17 -12.86
N VAL A 255 -12.10 -4.51 -12.24
CA VAL A 255 -10.81 -5.10 -11.91
C VAL A 255 -10.33 -4.74 -10.49
N MET A 256 -11.13 -3.99 -9.74
CA MET A 256 -10.78 -3.51 -8.40
C MET A 256 -11.92 -3.73 -7.42
N VAL A 257 -11.62 -4.37 -6.31
CA VAL A 257 -12.49 -4.43 -5.12
C VAL A 257 -11.98 -3.41 -4.12
N ARG A 258 -12.87 -2.58 -3.59
CA ARG A 258 -12.56 -1.63 -2.54
C ARG A 258 -13.68 -1.54 -1.53
N ASN A 259 -13.40 -1.95 -0.32
CA ASN A 259 -14.27 -1.76 0.83
C ASN A 259 -13.77 -0.58 1.68
N ARG A 260 -14.71 0.17 2.22
CA ARG A 260 -14.49 1.24 3.20
C ARG A 260 -14.98 0.78 4.57
N ARG A 261 -14.43 1.35 5.62
CA ARG A 261 -14.88 1.06 7.00
C ARG A 261 -16.35 1.32 7.18
N ASP A 262 -16.84 2.43 6.62
CA ASP A 262 -18.25 2.83 6.71
C ASP A 262 -19.20 1.83 6.06
N ASN A 263 -18.71 1.07 5.07
CA ASN A 263 -19.51 0.06 4.36
C ASN A 263 -19.44 -1.33 5.03
N THR A 264 -18.70 -1.46 6.13
CA THR A 264 -18.63 -2.69 6.91
C THR A 264 -19.64 -2.62 8.07
N ASN A 265 -20.29 -3.74 8.37
CA ASN A 265 -21.20 -3.85 9.54
C ASN A 265 -20.43 -3.91 10.88
N ILE A 266 -19.32 -3.19 10.98
CA ILE A 266 -18.44 -3.18 12.15
C ILE A 266 -18.45 -1.78 12.73
N ALA A 267 -18.61 -1.69 14.05
CA ALA A 267 -18.47 -0.42 14.75
C ALA A 267 -16.99 0.00 14.75
N TRP A 268 -16.67 1.04 13.99
CA TRP A 268 -15.35 1.65 13.97
C TRP A 268 -15.31 2.86 14.90
N THR A 269 -14.17 3.09 15.52
CA THR A 269 -13.87 4.33 16.24
C THR A 269 -13.68 5.47 15.23
N LYS A 270 -13.96 6.70 15.67
CA LYS A 270 -13.85 7.89 14.82
C LYS A 270 -12.42 8.40 14.72
N ARG A 271 -12.13 9.14 13.66
CA ARG A 271 -10.90 9.92 13.49
C ARG A 271 -11.18 11.39 13.73
N HIS A 272 -10.42 11.99 14.61
CA HIS A 272 -10.42 13.42 14.85
C HIS A 272 -9.10 14.00 14.36
N VAL A 273 -9.15 14.71 13.24
CA VAL A 273 -7.95 15.24 12.58
C VAL A 273 -7.86 16.74 12.83
N GLN A 274 -6.68 17.17 13.26
CA GLN A 274 -6.38 18.57 13.49
C GLN A 274 -5.10 18.97 12.75
N ILE A 275 -5.12 20.14 12.11
CA ILE A 275 -3.91 20.79 11.63
C ILE A 275 -3.47 21.74 12.73
N VAL A 276 -2.23 21.59 13.21
CA VAL A 276 -1.63 22.44 14.24
C VAL A 276 -0.68 23.41 13.56
N PRO A 277 -1.10 24.68 13.40
CA PRO A 277 -0.25 25.69 12.81
C PRO A 277 0.89 26.05 13.78
N ILE A 278 2.08 26.25 13.24
CA ILE A 278 3.28 26.64 13.98
C ILE A 278 3.91 27.83 13.28
N HIS A 279 4.41 28.77 14.06
CA HIS A 279 5.17 29.89 13.56
C HIS A 279 6.64 29.71 13.93
N PHE A 280 7.54 29.97 13.02
CA PHE A 280 8.95 30.02 13.30
C PHE A 280 9.29 31.21 14.23
N SER A 281 10.32 31.06 15.05
CA SER A 281 10.95 32.21 15.71
C SER A 281 11.59 33.13 14.66
N PRO A 282 11.89 34.38 15.00
CA PRO A 282 12.58 35.27 14.08
C PRO A 282 13.90 34.71 13.55
N GLU A 283 14.65 33.99 14.38
CA GLU A 283 15.91 33.34 14.03
C GLU A 283 15.70 32.16 13.06
N GLU A 284 14.73 31.32 13.34
CA GLU A 284 14.35 30.21 12.43
C GLU A 284 13.87 30.74 11.08
N GLN A 285 13.08 31.84 11.08
CA GLN A 285 12.57 32.47 9.87
C GLN A 285 13.70 33.11 9.03
N ALA A 286 14.68 33.72 9.67
CA ALA A 286 15.85 34.27 8.99
C ALA A 286 16.65 33.17 8.27
N LEU A 287 16.95 32.06 8.96
CA LEU A 287 17.61 30.90 8.39
C LEU A 287 16.80 30.28 7.24
N TYR A 288 15.48 30.18 7.40
CA TYR A 288 14.62 29.65 6.35
C TYR A 288 14.68 30.51 5.09
N THR A 289 14.75 31.85 5.25
CA THR A 289 14.88 32.78 4.12
C THR A 289 16.23 32.61 3.43
N GLN A 290 17.32 32.47 4.18
CA GLN A 290 18.66 32.22 3.62
C GLN A 290 18.70 30.91 2.83
N ILE A 291 18.14 29.79 3.37
CA ILE A 291 18.05 28.51 2.69
C ILE A 291 17.20 28.60 1.42
N SER A 292 16.14 29.42 1.43
CA SER A 292 15.27 29.63 0.26
C SER A 292 16.00 30.34 -0.88
N GLN A 293 17.02 31.12 -0.57
CA GLN A 293 17.84 31.92 -1.51
C GLN A 293 19.16 31.22 -1.87
N LEU A 294 19.48 30.08 -1.21
CA LEU A 294 20.74 29.37 -1.43
C LEU A 294 20.86 28.93 -2.90
N ASP A 295 21.99 29.26 -3.50
CA ASP A 295 22.28 28.82 -4.87
C ASP A 295 22.68 27.35 -4.88
N VAL A 296 21.76 26.53 -5.36
CA VAL A 296 21.95 25.08 -5.52
C VAL A 296 21.61 24.67 -6.95
N SER A 297 22.41 23.80 -7.51
CA SER A 297 22.31 23.33 -8.89
C SER A 297 20.97 22.65 -9.22
N ASN A 298 20.25 22.14 -8.22
CA ASN A 298 19.00 21.44 -8.40
C ASN A 298 17.89 22.01 -7.50
N PRO A 299 16.75 22.47 -8.08
CA PRO A 299 15.61 22.97 -7.30
C PRO A 299 15.07 21.96 -6.27
N ILE A 300 15.16 20.65 -6.55
CA ILE A 300 14.72 19.59 -5.63
C ILE A 300 15.59 19.60 -4.37
N THR A 301 16.88 19.88 -4.48
CA THR A 301 17.78 20.00 -3.32
C THR A 301 17.34 21.13 -2.42
N ARG A 302 16.97 22.29 -2.97
CA ARG A 302 16.46 23.44 -2.19
C ARG A 302 15.20 23.07 -1.42
N LEU A 303 14.24 22.45 -2.07
CA LEU A 303 12.99 21.97 -1.42
C LEU A 303 13.29 20.97 -0.29
N THR A 304 14.30 20.12 -0.47
CA THR A 304 14.73 19.17 0.56
C THR A 304 15.31 19.89 1.77
N LEU A 305 16.23 20.86 1.55
CA LEU A 305 16.82 21.65 2.63
C LEU A 305 15.79 22.46 3.40
N GLN A 306 14.84 23.09 2.69
CA GLN A 306 13.72 23.81 3.33
C GLN A 306 12.89 22.87 4.21
N LYS A 307 12.60 21.67 3.74
CA LYS A 307 11.84 20.67 4.49
C LYS A 307 12.61 20.12 5.68
N GLU A 308 13.93 19.93 5.55
CA GLU A 308 14.80 19.53 6.65
C GLU A 308 14.84 20.56 7.76
N LEU A 309 14.95 21.86 7.43
CA LEU A 309 14.89 22.92 8.43
C LEU A 309 13.53 22.98 9.14
N CYS A 310 12.43 22.78 8.39
CA CYS A 310 11.10 22.66 9.00
C CYS A 310 10.97 21.45 9.96
N SER A 311 11.77 20.43 9.79
CA SER A 311 11.82 19.27 10.69
C SER A 311 12.71 19.54 11.90
N SER A 312 14.00 19.77 11.68
CA SER A 312 14.95 20.16 12.72
C SER A 312 16.25 20.74 12.15
N LYS A 313 16.95 21.55 12.94
CA LYS A 313 18.27 22.04 12.58
C LYS A 313 19.28 20.90 12.38
N GLU A 314 19.15 19.82 13.13
CA GLU A 314 20.01 18.64 13.06
C GLU A 314 19.88 17.93 11.72
N ALA A 315 18.65 17.84 11.18
CA ALA A 315 18.41 17.24 9.87
C ALA A 315 19.07 18.07 8.75
N LEU A 316 18.89 19.40 8.79
CA LEU A 316 19.51 20.31 7.84
C LEU A 316 21.03 20.31 7.96
N TYR A 317 21.56 20.35 9.19
CA TYR A 317 22.99 20.32 9.45
C TYR A 317 23.66 19.07 8.89
N GLU A 318 23.02 17.89 9.08
CA GLU A 318 23.52 16.62 8.55
C GLU A 318 23.65 16.63 7.02
N THR A 319 22.75 17.29 6.31
CA THR A 319 22.78 17.36 4.84
C THR A 319 23.77 18.41 4.36
N LEU A 320 23.75 19.63 4.94
CA LEU A 320 24.66 20.70 4.54
C LEU A 320 26.13 20.34 4.77
N SER A 321 26.44 19.70 5.90
CA SER A 321 27.82 19.29 6.23
C SER A 321 28.41 18.25 5.28
N LYS A 322 27.55 17.54 4.54
CA LYS A 322 27.97 16.54 3.54
C LYS A 322 28.07 17.08 2.12
N MET A 323 27.74 18.33 1.90
CA MET A 323 27.85 18.96 0.59
C MET A 323 29.32 19.12 0.16
N PRO A 324 29.62 19.08 -1.14
CA PRO A 324 30.99 19.30 -1.64
C PRO A 324 31.58 20.66 -1.25
N ALA A 325 30.74 21.69 -1.11
CA ALA A 325 31.09 23.02 -0.64
C ALA A 325 30.06 23.41 0.46
N PRO A 326 30.31 23.03 1.71
CA PRO A 326 29.39 23.36 2.80
C PRO A 326 29.30 24.87 3.04
N PRO A 327 28.10 25.44 3.22
CA PRO A 327 27.94 26.86 3.55
C PRO A 327 28.29 27.10 5.03
N GLU A 328 29.55 27.42 5.30
CA GLU A 328 30.10 27.52 6.69
C GLU A 328 29.36 28.53 7.54
N GLU A 329 28.95 29.69 6.98
CA GLU A 329 28.17 30.71 7.67
C GLU A 329 26.83 30.16 8.18
N ILE A 330 26.08 29.48 7.31
CA ILE A 330 24.80 28.87 7.67
C ILE A 330 24.99 27.75 8.70
N LEU A 331 26.06 26.95 8.57
CA LEU A 331 26.37 25.91 9.55
C LEU A 331 26.68 26.48 10.93
N ALA A 332 27.39 27.64 11.00
CA ALA A 332 27.66 28.32 12.24
C ALA A 332 26.39 28.90 12.87
N GLU A 333 25.51 29.51 12.09
CA GLU A 333 24.22 30.02 12.56
C GLU A 333 23.32 28.88 13.08
N LEU A 334 23.27 27.72 12.37
CA LEU A 334 22.53 26.56 12.84
C LEU A 334 23.01 26.02 14.18
N GLN A 335 24.33 26.08 14.46
CA GLN A 335 24.86 25.64 15.75
C GLN A 335 24.45 26.61 16.90
N GLN A 336 24.31 27.89 16.61
CA GLN A 336 23.88 28.88 17.58
C GLN A 336 22.37 28.87 17.85
N LEU A 337 21.56 28.32 16.91
CA LEU A 337 20.12 28.23 17.06
C LEU A 337 19.76 27.32 18.24
N THR A 338 19.15 27.87 19.27
CA THR A 338 18.73 27.12 20.47
C THR A 338 17.24 26.75 20.46
N ILE A 339 16.43 27.50 19.70
CA ILE A 339 14.98 27.35 19.64
C ILE A 339 14.62 26.37 18.54
N ASN A 340 13.65 25.49 18.83
CA ASN A 340 12.94 24.69 17.84
C ASN A 340 11.45 24.79 18.14
N SER A 341 10.78 25.71 17.46
CA SER A 341 9.36 26.02 17.67
C SER A 341 8.46 24.79 17.50
N LYS A 342 8.80 23.90 16.55
CA LYS A 342 8.04 22.68 16.28
C LYS A 342 8.18 21.65 17.39
N ALA A 343 9.38 21.47 17.91
CA ALA A 343 9.63 20.55 19.02
C ALA A 343 8.98 21.08 20.33
N GLN A 344 9.03 22.38 20.60
CA GLN A 344 8.34 22.98 21.75
C GLN A 344 6.84 22.74 21.68
N LYS A 345 6.22 23.00 20.50
CA LYS A 345 4.79 22.74 20.29
C LYS A 345 4.42 21.25 20.46
N THR A 346 5.33 20.37 20.07
CA THR A 346 5.15 18.92 20.25
C THR A 346 5.14 18.54 21.73
N VAL A 347 6.04 19.11 22.55
CA VAL A 347 6.05 18.88 24.00
C VAL A 347 4.75 19.36 24.64
N GLU A 348 4.29 20.59 24.30
CA GLU A 348 3.00 21.11 24.79
C GLU A 348 1.83 20.18 24.49
N LEU A 349 1.76 19.68 23.26
CA LEU A 349 0.71 18.72 22.85
C LEU A 349 0.78 17.42 23.65
N ILE A 350 1.97 16.84 23.82
CA ILE A 350 2.14 15.59 24.56
C ILE A 350 1.73 15.75 26.04
N GLN A 351 2.08 16.88 26.64
CA GLN A 351 1.70 17.17 28.02
C GLN A 351 0.18 17.35 28.19
N GLN A 352 -0.50 17.95 27.18
CA GLN A 352 -1.97 18.06 27.18
C GLN A 352 -2.67 16.72 26.98
N ILE A 353 -2.11 15.85 26.12
CA ILE A 353 -2.67 14.54 25.80
C ILE A 353 -2.62 13.60 27.01
N ASN A 354 -1.57 13.62 27.81
CA ASN A 354 -1.34 12.75 28.97
C ASN A 354 -1.65 11.27 28.73
N ASN A 355 -1.42 10.79 27.51
CA ASN A 355 -1.64 9.41 27.07
C ASN A 355 -0.47 8.99 26.18
N LYS A 356 -0.48 7.73 25.69
CA LYS A 356 0.52 7.24 24.72
C LYS A 356 0.37 7.94 23.38
N VAL A 357 1.50 8.34 22.82
CA VAL A 357 1.56 9.08 21.55
C VAL A 357 2.57 8.46 20.60
N ILE A 358 2.22 8.39 19.33
CA ILE A 358 3.16 8.04 18.26
C ILE A 358 3.50 9.30 17.48
N ILE A 359 4.80 9.58 17.34
CA ILE A 359 5.32 10.65 16.50
C ILE A 359 5.93 10.06 15.24
N PHE A 360 5.51 10.55 14.08
CA PHE A 360 6.12 10.20 12.80
C PHE A 360 6.97 11.34 12.28
N THR A 361 8.25 11.07 12.01
CA THR A 361 9.20 11.96 11.36
C THR A 361 9.85 11.30 10.16
N GLU A 362 10.29 12.09 9.17
CA GLU A 362 11.00 11.54 8.00
C GLU A 362 12.51 11.37 8.26
N TYR A 363 13.07 12.19 9.14
CA TYR A 363 14.51 12.30 9.34
C TYR A 363 15.00 11.62 10.61
N ARG A 364 16.12 10.91 10.51
CA ARG A 364 16.73 10.26 11.68
C ARG A 364 17.38 11.23 12.64
N ALA A 365 17.98 12.28 12.10
CA ALA A 365 18.55 13.33 12.94
C ALA A 365 17.45 13.96 13.80
N THR A 366 16.30 14.29 13.21
CA THR A 366 15.12 14.76 13.95
C THR A 366 14.63 13.73 14.97
N GLN A 367 14.61 12.44 14.62
CA GLN A 367 14.21 11.37 15.53
C GLN A 367 15.08 11.32 16.79
N GLN A 368 16.40 11.45 16.62
CA GLN A 368 17.36 11.46 17.73
C GLN A 368 17.27 12.75 18.56
N TYR A 369 17.15 13.89 17.87
CA TYR A 369 16.96 15.18 18.52
C TYR A 369 15.69 15.18 19.38
N LEU A 370 14.57 14.75 18.83
CA LEU A 370 13.30 14.68 19.57
C LEU A 370 13.39 13.77 20.79
N GLN A 371 14.12 12.65 20.72
CA GLN A 371 14.32 11.78 21.88
C GLN A 371 15.05 12.52 23.02
N ALA A 372 16.13 13.22 22.71
CA ALA A 372 16.87 14.00 23.69
C ALA A 372 16.01 15.14 24.26
N PHE A 373 15.34 15.89 23.38
CA PHE A 373 14.51 17.02 23.77
C PHE A 373 13.31 16.62 24.65
N LEU A 374 12.65 15.49 24.33
CA LEU A 374 11.58 14.94 25.16
C LEU A 374 12.10 14.48 26.51
N TYR A 375 13.29 13.86 26.57
CA TYR A 375 13.91 13.44 27.82
C TYR A 375 14.21 14.63 28.74
N GLU A 376 14.74 15.74 28.19
CA GLU A 376 14.99 16.99 28.93
C GLU A 376 13.69 17.60 29.51
N ASN A 377 12.56 17.35 28.86
CA ASN A 377 11.24 17.77 29.32
C ASN A 377 10.50 16.72 30.18
N GLY A 378 11.22 15.67 30.63
CA GLY A 378 10.67 14.64 31.52
C GLY A 378 9.75 13.63 30.84
N ILE A 379 9.74 13.55 29.49
CA ILE A 379 8.87 12.67 28.71
C ILE A 379 9.67 11.44 28.27
N THR A 380 9.20 10.25 28.66
CA THR A 380 9.84 8.98 28.27
C THR A 380 9.53 8.61 26.84
N SER A 381 10.54 8.28 26.06
CA SER A 381 10.35 7.95 24.65
C SER A 381 11.23 6.79 24.16
N VAL A 382 10.75 6.10 23.14
CA VAL A 382 11.49 5.01 22.46
C VAL A 382 11.58 5.30 20.97
N LEU A 383 12.73 4.97 20.37
CA LEU A 383 12.95 5.11 18.94
C LEU A 383 12.52 3.86 18.19
N PHE A 384 11.95 4.05 17.00
CA PHE A 384 11.57 2.96 16.13
C PHE A 384 11.96 3.26 14.67
N ASN A 385 12.92 2.54 14.12
CA ASN A 385 13.39 2.76 12.76
C ASN A 385 13.59 1.46 11.95
N GLY A 386 13.66 1.60 10.62
CA GLY A 386 13.72 0.49 9.70
C GLY A 386 14.99 -0.38 9.78
N LYS A 387 16.08 0.11 10.39
CA LYS A 387 17.33 -0.67 10.53
C LYS A 387 17.29 -1.69 11.67
N PHE A 388 16.27 -1.64 12.54
CA PHE A 388 16.17 -2.58 13.64
C PHE A 388 15.81 -3.98 13.16
N LYS A 389 16.53 -5.00 13.69
CA LYS A 389 16.16 -6.41 13.52
C LYS A 389 14.80 -6.69 14.18
N LYS A 390 14.10 -7.74 13.75
CA LYS A 390 12.75 -8.11 14.26
C LYS A 390 12.71 -8.15 15.79
N SER A 391 13.64 -8.85 16.44
CA SER A 391 13.69 -8.96 17.90
C SER A 391 13.80 -7.61 18.61
N LYS A 392 14.59 -6.67 18.06
CA LYS A 392 14.69 -5.31 18.61
C LYS A 392 13.40 -4.51 18.39
N ARG A 393 12.71 -4.72 17.28
CA ARG A 393 11.41 -4.08 17.03
C ARG A 393 10.35 -4.54 18.04
N ASP A 394 10.26 -5.85 18.27
CA ASP A 394 9.32 -6.42 19.23
C ASP A 394 9.62 -5.93 20.65
N TYR A 395 10.88 -5.85 21.03
CA TYR A 395 11.31 -5.29 22.31
C TYR A 395 10.95 -3.80 22.45
N MET A 396 11.21 -2.96 21.42
CA MET A 396 10.83 -1.55 21.46
C MET A 396 9.31 -1.33 21.51
N LYS A 397 8.54 -2.18 20.82
CA LYS A 397 7.09 -2.17 20.92
C LYS A 397 6.62 -2.49 22.34
N HIS A 398 7.23 -3.49 22.98
CA HIS A 398 6.93 -3.84 24.38
C HIS A 398 7.29 -2.69 25.33
N LEU A 399 8.49 -2.09 25.17
CA LEU A 399 8.88 -0.92 25.98
C LEU A 399 7.89 0.26 25.81
N PHE A 400 7.44 0.51 24.59
CA PHE A 400 6.43 1.56 24.35
C PHE A 400 5.11 1.21 25.05
N LYS A 401 4.70 -0.04 24.95
CA LYS A 401 3.44 -0.46 25.56
C LYS A 401 3.44 -0.33 27.09
N GLU A 402 4.53 -0.73 27.73
CA GLU A 402 4.56 -0.84 29.20
C GLU A 402 5.20 0.37 29.93
N HIS A 403 6.21 1.01 29.33
CA HIS A 403 7.08 1.94 30.07
C HIS A 403 7.21 3.34 29.46
N ALA A 404 7.16 3.47 28.14
CA ALA A 404 7.34 4.78 27.50
C ALA A 404 6.00 5.43 27.14
N GLN A 405 5.95 6.77 27.24
CA GLN A 405 4.80 7.56 26.82
C GLN A 405 4.80 7.78 25.30
N VAL A 406 5.98 7.96 24.70
CA VAL A 406 6.11 8.33 23.29
C VAL A 406 6.88 7.28 22.50
N LEU A 407 6.38 6.96 21.29
CA LEU A 407 7.13 6.21 20.29
C LEU A 407 7.44 7.14 19.12
N ILE A 408 8.74 7.36 18.83
CA ILE A 408 9.19 8.17 17.70
C ILE A 408 9.58 7.23 16.56
N ALA A 409 8.79 7.24 15.49
CA ALA A 409 8.97 6.35 14.35
C ALA A 409 9.43 7.10 13.11
N THR A 410 10.40 6.52 12.38
CA THR A 410 10.63 6.91 10.98
C THR A 410 9.68 6.13 10.07
N GLU A 411 9.45 6.61 8.86
CA GLU A 411 8.54 5.99 7.90
C GLU A 411 8.86 4.49 7.66
N ALA A 412 10.11 4.17 7.35
CA ALA A 412 10.56 2.78 7.17
C ALA A 412 10.47 1.93 8.46
N GLY A 413 10.51 2.56 9.62
CA GLY A 413 10.29 1.90 10.90
C GLY A 413 8.82 1.55 11.12
N GLY A 414 7.93 2.48 10.79
CA GLY A 414 6.49 2.33 10.99
C GLY A 414 5.82 1.26 10.14
N GLU A 415 6.44 0.76 9.06
CA GLU A 415 5.84 -0.27 8.22
C GLU A 415 5.64 -1.61 8.98
N GLY A 416 4.43 -2.16 8.89
CA GLY A 416 4.11 -3.49 9.40
C GLY A 416 3.88 -3.60 10.91
N ILE A 417 3.92 -2.50 11.69
CA ILE A 417 3.64 -2.54 13.12
C ILE A 417 2.13 -2.44 13.40
N ASN A 418 1.68 -3.18 14.40
CA ASN A 418 0.38 -3.02 15.02
C ASN A 418 0.52 -2.32 16.38
N LEU A 419 -0.08 -1.13 16.52
CA LEU A 419 -0.02 -0.25 17.69
C LEU A 419 -1.43 0.18 18.15
N GLN A 420 -2.40 -0.70 18.06
CA GLN A 420 -3.82 -0.44 18.42
C GLN A 420 -4.05 -0.01 19.88
N PHE A 421 -3.08 -0.25 20.76
CA PHE A 421 -3.15 0.20 22.16
C PHE A 421 -2.84 1.68 22.34
N CYS A 422 -2.60 2.41 21.27
CA CYS A 422 -2.38 3.84 21.25
C CYS A 422 -3.47 4.49 20.39
N SER A 423 -3.96 5.66 20.79
CA SER A 423 -5.03 6.39 20.10
C SER A 423 -4.58 7.77 19.58
N HIS A 424 -3.33 8.18 19.81
CA HIS A 424 -2.85 9.50 19.44
C HIS A 424 -1.67 9.42 18.47
N VAL A 425 -1.77 10.15 17.35
CA VAL A 425 -0.76 10.21 16.28
C VAL A 425 -0.38 11.65 16.02
N ILE A 426 0.90 11.97 16.09
CA ILE A 426 1.48 13.26 15.68
C ILE A 426 2.28 13.04 14.40
N ASN A 427 1.84 13.61 13.30
CA ASN A 427 2.63 13.74 12.09
C ASN A 427 3.52 14.97 12.21
N TYR A 428 4.71 14.76 12.75
CA TYR A 428 5.71 15.81 12.93
C TYR A 428 6.17 16.37 11.58
N ASP A 429 6.45 15.49 10.62
CA ASP A 429 6.74 15.85 9.24
C ASP A 429 5.62 15.39 8.31
N LEU A 430 5.14 16.31 7.46
CA LEU A 430 4.14 16.02 6.45
C LEU A 430 4.80 15.39 5.22
N PRO A 431 4.31 14.23 4.76
CA PRO A 431 4.80 13.60 3.54
C PRO A 431 4.22 14.28 2.30
N TRP A 432 4.90 14.18 1.16
CA TRP A 432 4.39 14.63 -0.14
C TRP A 432 3.18 13.82 -0.66
N ASN A 433 2.88 12.70 -0.02
CA ASN A 433 1.86 11.76 -0.44
C ASN A 433 0.85 11.53 0.69
N PRO A 434 -0.46 11.85 0.49
CA PRO A 434 -1.49 11.69 1.52
C PRO A 434 -1.65 10.24 1.97
N MET A 435 -1.36 9.29 1.09
CA MET A 435 -1.48 7.87 1.40
C MET A 435 -0.45 7.39 2.44
N LYS A 436 0.66 8.12 2.61
CA LYS A 436 1.58 7.86 3.73
C LYS A 436 0.97 8.27 5.06
N LEU A 437 0.19 9.35 5.11
CA LEU A 437 -0.59 9.70 6.30
C LEU A 437 -1.61 8.60 6.62
N GLU A 438 -2.35 8.11 5.61
CA GLU A 438 -3.28 7.00 5.79
C GLU A 438 -2.56 5.73 6.32
N GLN A 439 -1.40 5.40 5.77
CA GLN A 439 -0.60 4.27 6.26
C GLN A 439 -0.12 4.46 7.70
N ARG A 440 0.27 5.68 8.11
CA ARG A 440 0.65 6.02 9.50
C ARG A 440 -0.55 5.88 10.44
N ILE A 441 -1.69 6.48 10.10
CA ILE A 441 -2.94 6.40 10.86
C ILE A 441 -3.39 4.94 10.98
N GLY A 442 -3.30 4.18 9.90
CA GLY A 442 -3.63 2.76 9.86
C GLY A 442 -2.73 1.85 10.73
N ARG A 443 -1.67 2.36 11.38
CA ARG A 443 -0.93 1.62 12.43
C ARG A 443 -1.68 1.57 13.75
N VAL A 444 -2.54 2.54 13.98
CA VAL A 444 -3.32 2.76 15.20
C VAL A 444 -4.79 2.44 14.95
N HIS A 445 -5.37 2.99 13.90
CA HIS A 445 -6.77 2.84 13.54
C HIS A 445 -7.00 1.57 12.72
N ARG A 446 -7.19 0.46 13.42
CA ARG A 446 -7.43 -0.89 12.85
C ARG A 446 -8.59 -1.57 13.58
N LEU A 447 -9.04 -2.68 13.02
CA LEU A 447 -10.02 -3.55 13.67
C LEU A 447 -9.54 -3.94 15.08
N GLY A 448 -10.35 -3.66 16.08
CA GLY A 448 -10.01 -3.85 17.52
C GLY A 448 -9.43 -2.61 18.20
N GLN A 449 -9.43 -1.43 17.56
CA GLN A 449 -9.24 -0.15 18.25
C GLN A 449 -10.51 0.20 19.04
N ASN A 450 -10.36 0.51 20.32
CA ASN A 450 -11.48 0.78 21.23
C ASN A 450 -11.69 2.28 21.52
N GLU A 451 -10.74 3.13 21.14
CA GLU A 451 -10.77 4.56 21.40
C GLU A 451 -10.78 5.34 20.08
N ASP A 452 -11.44 6.48 20.07
CA ASP A 452 -11.36 7.42 18.95
C ASP A 452 -9.92 7.89 18.74
N VAL A 453 -9.49 7.92 17.47
CA VAL A 453 -8.11 8.23 17.12
C VAL A 453 -7.94 9.71 16.88
N GLN A 454 -7.04 10.33 17.65
CA GLN A 454 -6.66 11.74 17.54
C GLN A 454 -5.42 11.88 16.64
N ILE A 455 -5.50 12.72 15.64
CA ILE A 455 -4.45 12.90 14.62
C ILE A 455 -4.07 14.37 14.54
N TYR A 456 -2.81 14.66 14.86
CA TYR A 456 -2.25 16.00 14.82
C TYR A 456 -1.25 16.12 13.67
N ASN A 457 -1.58 16.95 12.69
CA ASN A 457 -0.70 17.26 11.56
C ASN A 457 -0.01 18.58 11.82
N LEU A 458 1.28 18.56 12.12
CA LEU A 458 2.05 19.78 12.39
C LEU A 458 2.44 20.44 11.06
N ALA A 459 2.25 21.74 10.96
CA ALA A 459 2.65 22.50 9.78
C ALA A 459 3.15 23.89 10.16
N ILE A 460 4.35 24.25 9.68
CA ILE A 460 4.90 25.59 9.87
C ILE A 460 4.34 26.50 8.79
N GLU A 461 3.70 27.58 9.21
CA GLU A 461 3.10 28.55 8.31
C GLU A 461 4.15 29.34 7.53
N ASN A 462 3.78 29.81 6.34
CA ASN A 462 4.65 30.56 5.42
C ASN A 462 5.91 29.79 4.98
N THR A 463 5.85 28.45 5.01
CA THR A 463 6.94 27.57 4.58
C THR A 463 6.51 26.54 3.54
N ILE A 464 7.46 25.72 3.13
CA ILE A 464 7.20 24.58 2.23
C ILE A 464 6.15 23.63 2.80
N GLU A 465 5.95 23.52 4.12
CA GLU A 465 4.96 22.63 4.71
C GLU A 465 3.52 23.08 4.42
N GLN A 466 3.27 24.40 4.36
CA GLN A 466 1.97 24.92 3.92
C GLN A 466 1.69 24.59 2.45
N HIS A 467 2.73 24.64 1.60
CA HIS A 467 2.61 24.20 0.20
C HIS A 467 2.34 22.69 0.12
N ILE A 468 3.03 21.88 0.92
CA ILE A 468 2.77 20.42 1.02
C ILE A 468 1.32 20.16 1.40
N LEU A 469 0.77 20.85 2.40
CA LEU A 469 -0.64 20.73 2.77
C LEU A 469 -1.58 20.99 1.59
N SER A 470 -1.35 22.05 0.82
CA SER A 470 -2.18 22.36 -0.34
C SER A 470 -2.12 21.28 -1.43
N LEU A 471 -0.94 20.70 -1.63
CA LEU A 471 -0.76 19.57 -2.56
C LEU A 471 -1.43 18.28 -2.06
N LEU A 472 -1.41 18.03 -0.75
CA LEU A 472 -2.07 16.87 -0.15
C LEU A 472 -3.59 16.91 -0.40
N TYR A 473 -4.24 18.07 -0.21
CA TYR A 473 -5.66 18.24 -0.54
C TYR A 473 -5.95 17.95 -2.01
N LYS A 474 -5.17 18.51 -2.94
CA LYS A 474 -5.35 18.26 -4.38
C LYS A 474 -5.22 16.78 -4.74
N LYS A 475 -4.28 16.07 -4.11
CA LYS A 475 -4.08 14.64 -4.35
C LYS A 475 -5.21 13.78 -3.77
N ILE A 476 -5.77 14.18 -2.64
CA ILE A 476 -6.96 13.55 -2.05
C ILE A 476 -8.13 13.71 -3.01
N ASP A 477 -8.39 14.93 -3.50
CA ASP A 477 -9.47 15.21 -4.47
C ASP A 477 -9.36 14.30 -5.72
N VAL A 478 -8.16 14.14 -6.29
CA VAL A 478 -7.92 13.26 -7.44
C VAL A 478 -8.19 11.79 -7.10
N PHE A 479 -7.78 11.35 -5.93
CA PHE A 479 -8.03 9.97 -5.50
C PHE A 479 -9.54 9.71 -5.34
N GLU A 480 -10.26 10.64 -4.70
CA GLU A 480 -11.70 10.50 -4.45
C GLU A 480 -12.52 10.50 -5.74
N GLN A 481 -12.12 11.27 -6.73
CA GLN A 481 -12.77 11.31 -8.04
C GLN A 481 -12.67 9.99 -8.82
N VAL A 482 -11.64 9.19 -8.61
CA VAL A 482 -11.36 8.00 -9.43
C VAL A 482 -11.59 6.70 -8.67
N VAL A 483 -11.18 6.65 -7.41
CA VAL A 483 -11.18 5.45 -6.58
C VAL A 483 -12.30 5.46 -5.54
N GLY A 484 -12.77 6.66 -5.18
CA GLY A 484 -13.83 6.90 -4.19
C GLY A 484 -13.30 7.48 -2.89
N GLU A 485 -14.21 7.91 -2.03
CA GLU A 485 -13.94 8.66 -0.80
C GLU A 485 -12.92 7.99 0.13
N LEU A 486 -12.24 8.83 0.88
CA LEU A 486 -11.27 8.44 1.93
C LEU A 486 -11.81 8.82 3.31
N ASP A 487 -11.42 8.06 4.33
CA ASP A 487 -11.56 8.51 5.71
C ASP A 487 -10.76 9.80 5.94
N ALA A 488 -11.17 10.59 6.94
CA ALA A 488 -10.50 11.83 7.25
C ALA A 488 -8.99 11.63 7.53
N ILE A 489 -8.16 12.20 6.67
CA ILE A 489 -6.68 12.23 6.77
C ILE A 489 -6.22 13.64 7.07
N LEU A 490 -6.92 14.63 6.53
CA LEU A 490 -6.78 16.05 6.78
C LEU A 490 -8.11 16.60 7.27
N THR A 491 -8.10 17.75 7.94
CA THR A 491 -9.33 18.46 8.31
C THR A 491 -10.14 18.77 7.07
N ASN A 492 -11.46 18.60 7.12
CA ASN A 492 -12.33 19.00 6.03
C ASN A 492 -12.07 20.48 5.73
N ARG A 493 -11.85 20.83 4.46
CA ARG A 493 -11.92 22.23 4.06
C ARG A 493 -13.29 22.74 4.46
N SER A 494 -13.37 23.72 5.35
CA SER A 494 -14.54 24.59 5.39
C SER A 494 -14.73 25.06 3.96
N LYS A 495 -15.89 24.72 3.38
CA LYS A 495 -16.31 25.25 2.08
C LYS A 495 -16.49 26.76 2.30
N GLU A 496 -15.42 27.53 2.13
CA GLU A 496 -15.45 28.96 1.87
C GLU A 496 -15.64 29.20 0.38
#